data_c29443c7b5bc50aa7abab7a84fdeaa16
#
_entry.id   c29443c7b5bc50aa7abab7a84fdeaa16
#
_cell.length_a   1.000
_cell.length_b   1.000
_cell.length_c   1.000
_cell.angle_alpha   90.00
_cell.angle_beta   90.00
_cell.angle_gamma   90.00
#
_symmetry.space_group_name_H-M   'P 1'
#
loop_
_entity.id
_entity.type
_entity.pdbx_description
1 polymer ?
#
loop_
_entity_poly.entity_id
_entity_poly.type
_entity_poly.pdbx_seq_one_letter_code
_entity_poly.pdbx_strand_id
1 'polypeptide(L)'
;MRGVIFDIEGRFAHFRKIYTNSSSLSYLVPPRTTLQGIIAAMLGYERDSYYTKLDKELFIAVKKNYPTYMMTHTLNYIKAVSTGELSKPKEHTQIPFEVITSRSKVSYRVYVGGDSFSDMDMLIERLKTNKYAFPPTLGTAFFLADVEFVSEVDFQTVIVDEYVPISTVINSDAVYELKMDEMVLLKEKMPQAFGDDRTIKPAESYFIESEGRPVNIKLSPEYSCWLAEYCNNKEYVMFM
;
A
#
# COMPACT_ATOMS: atom_id res chain seq x y z
N MET A 1 15.85 -8.76 -10.47
CA MET A 1 15.23 -7.43 -10.62
C MET A 1 15.71 -6.55 -9.48
N ARG A 2 16.36 -5.44 -9.81
CA ARG A 2 16.86 -4.47 -8.81
C ARG A 2 15.72 -3.76 -8.11
N GLY A 3 15.88 -3.44 -6.83
CA GLY A 3 14.88 -2.72 -6.07
C GLY A 3 15.35 -2.19 -4.72
N VAL A 4 14.39 -1.70 -3.95
CA VAL A 4 14.60 -1.11 -2.63
C VAL A 4 13.49 -1.54 -1.66
N ILE A 5 13.86 -1.68 -0.41
CA ILE A 5 12.96 -1.96 0.70
C ILE A 5 13.02 -0.80 1.68
N PHE A 6 11.86 -0.33 2.09
CA PHE A 6 11.74 0.70 3.13
C PHE A 6 10.47 0.47 3.97
N ASP A 7 10.51 0.97 5.19
CA ASP A 7 9.34 0.99 6.06
C ASP A 7 8.70 2.38 6.03
N ILE A 8 7.36 2.43 5.99
CA ILE A 8 6.60 3.65 6.14
C ILE A 8 5.74 3.53 7.39
N GLU A 9 5.87 4.49 8.30
CA GLU A 9 5.38 4.39 9.65
C GLU A 9 4.66 5.63 10.10
N GLY A 10 3.72 5.47 11.02
CA GLY A 10 3.01 6.59 11.61
C GLY A 10 2.12 6.15 12.76
N ARG A 11 1.47 7.10 13.37
CA ARG A 11 0.56 6.83 14.49
C ARG A 11 -0.80 6.36 14.02
N PHE A 12 -1.23 6.88 12.89
CA PHE A 12 -2.52 6.62 12.28
C PHE A 12 -2.40 6.49 10.77
N ALA A 13 -3.31 5.73 10.15
CA ALA A 13 -3.44 5.65 8.70
C ALA A 13 -4.91 5.64 8.29
N HIS A 14 -5.16 6.05 7.04
CA HIS A 14 -6.46 5.95 6.40
C HIS A 14 -6.28 5.83 4.88
N PHE A 15 -6.63 4.69 4.33
CA PHE A 15 -6.57 4.42 2.89
C PHE A 15 -7.99 4.22 2.37
N ARG A 16 -8.63 5.31 1.95
CA ARG A 16 -10.05 5.32 1.62
C ARG A 16 -10.41 4.26 0.59
N LYS A 17 -11.45 3.47 0.90
CA LYS A 17 -12.01 2.48 -0.04
C LYS A 17 -12.72 3.19 -1.19
N ILE A 18 -12.43 2.78 -2.42
CA ILE A 18 -12.90 3.43 -3.65
C ILE A 18 -14.42 3.36 -3.86
N TYR A 19 -15.09 2.42 -3.21
CA TYR A 19 -16.52 2.16 -3.36
C TYR A 19 -17.38 2.78 -2.24
N THR A 20 -16.81 3.62 -1.37
CA THR A 20 -17.55 4.26 -0.29
C THR A 20 -17.93 5.69 -0.60
N ASN A 21 -19.23 6.01 -0.60
CA ASN A 21 -19.74 7.35 -0.91
C ASN A 21 -20.16 8.13 0.34
N SER A 22 -20.99 7.54 1.19
CA SER A 22 -21.55 8.16 2.40
C SER A 22 -20.81 7.83 3.69
N SER A 23 -19.71 7.11 3.58
CA SER A 23 -18.79 6.78 4.67
C SER A 23 -17.35 6.90 4.16
N SER A 24 -16.39 7.00 5.06
CA SER A 24 -14.98 6.99 4.75
C SER A 24 -14.36 5.75 5.38
N LEU A 25 -14.57 4.59 4.73
CA LEU A 25 -14.00 3.32 5.16
C LEU A 25 -12.55 3.21 4.64
N SER A 26 -11.72 2.50 5.39
CA SER A 26 -10.31 2.33 5.08
C SER A 26 -9.96 0.90 4.71
N TYR A 27 -9.08 0.71 3.73
CA TYR A 27 -8.32 -0.54 3.59
C TYR A 27 -7.37 -0.71 4.77
N LEU A 28 -7.00 -1.94 5.11
CA LEU A 28 -6.04 -2.22 6.19
C LEU A 28 -4.57 -2.00 5.80
N VAL A 29 -4.29 -1.98 4.51
CA VAL A 29 -2.96 -1.73 3.94
C VAL A 29 -3.09 -0.67 2.85
N PRO A 30 -2.02 0.07 2.55
CA PRO A 30 -2.03 0.99 1.43
C PRO A 30 -2.17 0.22 0.11
N PRO A 31 -3.21 0.50 -0.71
CA PRO A 31 -3.30 -0.04 -2.06
C PRO A 31 -2.10 0.35 -2.92
N ARG A 32 -1.83 -0.43 -3.98
CA ARG A 32 -0.75 -0.15 -4.94
C ARG A 32 -0.79 1.29 -5.46
N THR A 33 -1.97 1.81 -5.79
CA THR A 33 -2.15 3.19 -6.26
C THR A 33 -1.77 4.24 -5.22
N THR A 34 -1.99 3.98 -3.93
CA THR A 34 -1.53 4.86 -2.84
C THR A 34 -0.02 4.83 -2.71
N LEU A 35 0.60 3.65 -2.80
CA LEU A 35 2.06 3.52 -2.75
C LEU A 35 2.74 4.19 -3.94
N GLN A 36 2.19 4.07 -5.15
CA GLN A 36 2.65 4.83 -6.31
C GLN A 36 2.60 6.35 -6.06
N GLY A 37 1.51 6.84 -5.46
CA GLY A 37 1.37 8.25 -5.11
C GLY A 37 2.39 8.72 -4.07
N ILE A 38 2.71 7.88 -3.07
CA ILE A 38 3.74 8.17 -2.06
C ILE A 38 5.13 8.24 -2.72
N ILE A 39 5.48 7.27 -3.57
CA ILE A 39 6.75 7.26 -4.29
C ILE A 39 6.87 8.47 -5.21
N ALA A 40 5.81 8.80 -5.97
CA ALA A 40 5.76 9.97 -6.84
C ALA A 40 5.95 11.27 -6.05
N ALA A 41 5.33 11.41 -4.87
CA ALA A 41 5.49 12.55 -3.98
C ALA A 41 6.93 12.65 -3.44
N MET A 42 7.53 11.54 -3.03
CA MET A 42 8.93 11.51 -2.61
C MET A 42 9.87 11.98 -3.72
N LEU A 43 9.61 11.56 -4.97
CA LEU A 43 10.41 11.92 -6.14
C LEU A 43 10.11 13.34 -6.68
N GLY A 44 9.02 13.96 -6.28
CA GLY A 44 8.62 15.29 -6.72
C GLY A 44 7.97 15.31 -8.10
N TYR A 45 7.31 14.22 -8.49
CA TYR A 45 6.53 14.21 -9.72
C TYR A 45 5.34 15.16 -9.61
N GLU A 46 4.98 15.77 -10.72
CA GLU A 46 3.79 16.60 -10.78
C GLU A 46 2.52 15.76 -10.51
N ARG A 47 1.54 16.40 -9.94
CA ARG A 47 0.26 15.76 -9.65
C ARG A 47 -0.34 15.17 -10.93
N ASP A 48 -0.81 13.93 -10.81
CA ASP A 48 -1.51 13.19 -11.87
C ASP A 48 -0.66 12.86 -13.12
N SER A 49 0.68 13.12 -13.12
CA SER A 49 1.57 12.88 -14.26
C SER A 49 2.21 11.49 -14.33
N TYR A 50 2.07 10.68 -13.30
CA TYR A 50 2.90 9.49 -13.08
C TYR A 50 2.18 8.14 -13.22
N TYR A 51 0.88 8.13 -13.37
CA TYR A 51 0.10 6.88 -13.28
C TYR A 51 0.55 5.83 -14.28
N THR A 52 0.53 6.15 -15.56
CA THR A 52 0.90 5.19 -16.62
C THR A 52 2.40 4.83 -16.57
N LYS A 53 3.27 5.77 -16.20
CA LYS A 53 4.71 5.50 -16.06
C LYS A 53 4.96 4.50 -14.94
N LEU A 54 4.52 4.81 -13.71
CA LEU A 54 4.77 3.96 -12.56
C LEU A 54 4.01 2.63 -12.63
N ASP A 55 2.89 2.58 -13.32
CA ASP A 55 2.16 1.32 -13.54
C ASP A 55 2.96 0.31 -14.36
N LYS A 56 3.71 0.79 -15.34
CA LYS A 56 4.52 -0.05 -16.24
C LYS A 56 5.92 -0.37 -15.70
N GLU A 57 6.50 0.54 -14.93
CA GLU A 57 7.92 0.48 -14.57
C GLU A 57 8.13 -0.05 -13.14
N LEU A 58 7.12 0.02 -12.25
CA LEU A 58 7.26 -0.39 -10.85
C LEU A 58 6.42 -1.61 -10.50
N PHE A 59 7.10 -2.55 -9.88
CA PHE A 59 6.52 -3.64 -9.11
C PHE A 59 6.52 -3.25 -7.64
N ILE A 60 5.37 -3.29 -6.98
CA ILE A 60 5.22 -2.84 -5.60
C ILE A 60 4.54 -3.94 -4.80
N ALA A 61 5.13 -4.30 -3.65
CA ALA A 61 4.52 -5.19 -2.68
C ALA A 61 4.52 -4.54 -1.30
N VAL A 62 3.60 -4.96 -0.44
CA VAL A 62 3.47 -4.40 0.90
C VAL A 62 3.10 -5.49 1.92
N LYS A 63 3.70 -5.39 3.11
CA LYS A 63 3.27 -6.16 4.28
C LYS A 63 3.07 -5.26 5.49
N LYS A 64 2.32 -5.73 6.46
CA LYS A 64 2.22 -5.12 7.78
C LYS A 64 3.38 -5.60 8.65
N ASN A 65 4.07 -4.69 9.32
CA ASN A 65 5.11 -5.05 10.27
C ASN A 65 4.55 -5.42 11.66
N TYR A 66 3.38 -4.85 12.01
CA TYR A 66 2.74 -5.06 13.31
C TYR A 66 1.23 -5.23 13.15
N PRO A 67 0.58 -5.91 14.12
CA PRO A 67 -0.87 -5.97 14.19
C PRO A 67 -1.48 -4.56 14.27
N THR A 68 -2.54 -4.34 13.50
CA THR A 68 -3.29 -3.09 13.49
C THR A 68 -4.77 -3.36 13.74
N TYR A 69 -5.47 -2.38 14.25
CA TYR A 69 -6.92 -2.41 14.43
C TYR A 69 -7.57 -1.13 13.90
N MET A 70 -8.86 -1.22 13.64
CA MET A 70 -9.65 -0.12 13.09
C MET A 70 -10.41 0.57 14.20
N MET A 71 -10.31 1.90 14.24
CA MET A 71 -11.19 2.76 15.05
C MET A 71 -12.11 3.52 14.12
N THR A 72 -13.39 3.63 14.50
CA THR A 72 -14.33 4.46 13.76
C THR A 72 -14.61 5.74 14.53
N HIS A 73 -14.36 6.87 13.87
CA HIS A 73 -14.72 8.20 14.36
C HIS A 73 -15.86 8.78 13.53
N THR A 74 -16.64 9.67 14.11
CA THR A 74 -17.60 10.47 13.37
C THR A 74 -16.99 11.83 13.06
N LEU A 75 -16.88 12.16 11.77
CA LEU A 75 -16.44 13.48 11.32
C LEU A 75 -17.64 14.31 10.89
N ASN A 76 -17.64 15.58 11.28
CA ASN A 76 -18.64 16.55 10.84
C ASN A 76 -18.10 17.30 9.63
N TYR A 77 -18.59 16.93 8.45
CA TYR A 77 -18.28 17.67 7.22
C TYR A 77 -19.26 18.82 7.03
N ILE A 78 -18.77 19.93 6.51
CA ILE A 78 -19.61 21.03 6.07
C ILE A 78 -20.45 20.55 4.88
N LYS A 79 -21.77 20.67 4.99
CA LYS A 79 -22.69 20.45 3.88
C LYS A 79 -22.90 21.77 3.16
N ALA A 80 -22.36 21.91 1.97
CA ALA A 80 -22.52 23.09 1.14
C ALA A 80 -22.84 22.66 -0.29
N VAL A 81 -23.94 23.11 -0.84
CA VAL A 81 -24.39 22.90 -2.22
C VAL A 81 -24.20 24.14 -3.09
N SER A 82 -23.79 25.25 -2.49
CA SER A 82 -23.52 26.52 -3.17
C SER A 82 -22.29 27.22 -2.59
N THR A 83 -21.70 28.14 -3.35
CA THR A 83 -20.55 28.95 -2.91
C THR A 83 -20.90 29.83 -1.70
N GLY A 84 -22.16 30.29 -1.60
CA GLY A 84 -22.64 31.08 -0.46
C GLY A 84 -22.69 30.27 0.81
N GLU A 85 -23.07 28.98 0.74
CA GLU A 85 -23.09 28.06 1.89
C GLU A 85 -21.68 27.66 2.30
N LEU A 86 -20.73 27.58 1.37
CA LEU A 86 -19.33 27.32 1.67
C LEU A 86 -18.72 28.46 2.49
N SER A 87 -19.08 29.72 2.15
CA SER A 87 -18.62 30.92 2.87
C SER A 87 -19.27 31.07 4.26
N LYS A 88 -20.52 30.62 4.41
CA LYS A 88 -21.29 30.67 5.66
C LYS A 88 -22.01 29.34 5.88
N PRO A 89 -21.28 28.32 6.38
CA PRO A 89 -21.84 26.99 6.56
C PRO A 89 -23.00 27.03 7.58
N LYS A 90 -24.13 26.41 7.23
CA LYS A 90 -25.29 26.29 8.09
C LYS A 90 -25.52 24.87 8.59
N GLU A 91 -25.17 23.90 7.75
CA GLU A 91 -25.42 22.50 8.00
C GLU A 91 -24.12 21.68 7.98
N HIS A 92 -24.14 20.60 8.75
CA HIS A 92 -23.08 19.62 8.80
C HIS A 92 -23.64 18.22 8.51
N THR A 93 -22.84 17.40 7.88
CA THR A 93 -23.13 15.97 7.68
C THR A 93 -22.17 15.14 8.48
N GLN A 94 -22.68 14.24 9.28
CA GLN A 94 -21.88 13.29 10.03
C GLN A 94 -21.51 12.10 9.14
N ILE A 95 -20.21 11.80 9.06
CA ILE A 95 -19.70 10.72 8.23
C ILE A 95 -18.83 9.80 9.10
N PRO A 96 -19.09 8.48 9.11
CA PRO A 96 -18.19 7.52 9.72
C PRO A 96 -16.84 7.56 9.01
N PHE A 97 -15.77 7.68 9.78
CA PHE A 97 -14.39 7.74 9.30
C PHE A 97 -13.56 6.70 10.04
N GLU A 98 -13.05 5.72 9.31
CA GLU A 98 -12.19 4.69 9.86
C GLU A 98 -10.75 5.16 9.94
N VAL A 99 -10.09 4.87 11.05
CA VAL A 99 -8.68 5.15 11.30
C VAL A 99 -7.99 3.86 11.68
N ILE A 100 -6.94 3.52 10.96
CA ILE A 100 -6.05 2.41 11.32
C ILE A 100 -5.12 2.91 12.42
N THR A 101 -4.97 2.12 13.47
CA THR A 101 -4.03 2.36 14.55
C THR A 101 -3.42 1.06 15.06
N SER A 102 -2.47 1.15 15.96
CA SER A 102 -1.79 0.02 16.58
C SER A 102 -1.48 0.34 18.05
N ARG A 103 -1.11 -0.65 18.84
CA ARG A 103 -0.66 -0.43 20.22
C ARG A 103 0.65 0.35 20.31
N SER A 104 1.50 0.26 19.26
CA SER A 104 2.78 1.00 19.18
C SER A 104 2.75 2.00 18.04
N LYS A 105 2.90 1.53 16.81
CA LYS A 105 2.88 2.31 15.58
C LYS A 105 2.25 1.50 14.45
N VAL A 106 1.61 2.18 13.52
CA VAL A 106 1.24 1.62 12.22
C VAL A 106 2.51 1.59 11.38
N SER A 107 2.89 0.44 10.86
CA SER A 107 4.11 0.28 10.07
C SER A 107 3.88 -0.72 8.95
N TYR A 108 4.26 -0.31 7.76
CA TYR A 108 4.20 -1.12 6.54
C TYR A 108 5.57 -1.19 5.91
N ARG A 109 6.03 -2.41 5.60
CA ARG A 109 7.21 -2.62 4.77
C ARG A 109 6.81 -2.64 3.31
N VAL A 110 7.45 -1.79 2.53
CA VAL A 110 7.22 -1.62 1.10
C VAL A 110 8.42 -2.17 0.34
N TYR A 111 8.14 -3.02 -0.63
CA TYR A 111 9.10 -3.60 -1.55
C TYR A 111 8.85 -2.99 -2.92
N VAL A 112 9.85 -2.37 -3.49
CA VAL A 112 9.77 -1.72 -4.80
C VAL A 112 10.84 -2.28 -5.70
N GLY A 113 10.44 -2.85 -6.83
CA GLY A 113 11.34 -3.37 -7.84
C GLY A 113 11.05 -2.75 -9.21
N GLY A 114 12.06 -2.71 -10.09
CA GLY A 114 11.87 -2.23 -11.45
C GLY A 114 13.17 -1.99 -12.17
N ASP A 115 13.56 -2.91 -13.07
CA ASP A 115 14.79 -2.77 -13.87
C ASP A 115 14.70 -1.64 -14.90
N SER A 116 13.49 -1.31 -15.37
CA SER A 116 13.23 -0.23 -16.32
C SER A 116 12.97 1.13 -15.66
N PHE A 117 12.89 1.19 -14.33
CA PHE A 117 12.59 2.42 -13.64
C PHE A 117 13.80 3.34 -13.54
N SER A 118 13.83 4.39 -14.37
CA SER A 118 14.95 5.34 -14.50
C SER A 118 15.31 6.08 -13.22
N ASP A 119 14.33 6.29 -12.34
CA ASP A 119 14.50 7.10 -11.13
C ASP A 119 14.75 6.24 -9.87
N MET A 120 15.12 4.96 -10.03
CA MET A 120 15.42 4.06 -8.91
C MET A 120 16.57 4.57 -8.04
N ASP A 121 17.64 5.08 -8.65
CA ASP A 121 18.78 5.63 -7.92
C ASP A 121 18.39 6.86 -7.10
N MET A 122 17.56 7.74 -7.68
CA MET A 122 17.04 8.92 -6.99
C MET A 122 16.12 8.52 -5.83
N LEU A 123 15.28 7.50 -6.01
CA LEU A 123 14.43 6.99 -4.94
C LEU A 123 15.28 6.45 -3.78
N ILE A 124 16.28 5.64 -4.08
CA ILE A 124 17.21 5.08 -3.08
C ILE A 124 17.95 6.20 -2.34
N GLU A 125 18.47 7.20 -3.04
CA GLU A 125 19.17 8.33 -2.43
C GLU A 125 18.24 9.12 -1.47
N ARG A 126 17.00 9.40 -1.91
CA ARG A 126 16.03 10.12 -1.07
C ARG A 126 15.64 9.33 0.16
N LEU A 127 15.47 8.02 0.05
CA LEU A 127 15.19 7.14 1.17
C LEU A 127 16.36 7.11 2.18
N LYS A 128 17.61 7.02 1.71
CA LYS A 128 18.81 7.02 2.57
C LYS A 128 19.05 8.35 3.27
N THR A 129 18.71 9.45 2.61
CA THR A 129 18.98 10.81 3.13
C THR A 129 17.78 11.44 3.84
N ASN A 130 16.62 10.80 3.79
CA ASN A 130 15.33 11.34 4.28
C ASN A 130 15.00 12.72 3.66
N LYS A 131 15.37 12.94 2.39
CA LYS A 131 15.13 14.20 1.68
C LYS A 131 14.10 14.00 0.58
N TYR A 132 12.84 14.16 0.92
CA TYR A 132 11.72 14.02 0.00
C TYR A 132 11.29 15.36 -0.57
N ALA A 133 10.78 15.36 -1.81
CA ALA A 133 10.22 16.57 -2.42
C ALA A 133 8.95 17.02 -1.69
N PHE A 134 8.11 16.05 -1.32
CA PHE A 134 6.93 16.27 -0.49
C PHE A 134 6.92 15.27 0.67
N PRO A 135 6.41 15.66 1.84
CA PRO A 135 6.36 14.77 3.00
C PRO A 135 5.45 13.56 2.73
N PRO A 136 5.90 12.35 3.00
CA PRO A 136 5.07 11.16 2.87
C PRO A 136 3.93 11.17 3.90
N THR A 137 2.80 10.56 3.53
CA THR A 137 1.61 10.45 4.38
C THR A 137 1.01 9.05 4.31
N LEU A 138 0.40 8.60 5.40
CA LEU A 138 -0.37 7.35 5.43
C LEU A 138 -1.82 7.57 4.98
N GLY A 139 -1.97 8.03 3.74
CA GLY A 139 -3.22 8.24 3.00
C GLY A 139 -3.71 9.67 3.06
N THR A 140 -4.21 10.15 4.19
CA THR A 140 -4.66 11.55 4.32
C THR A 140 -3.51 12.47 4.72
N ALA A 141 -3.55 13.73 4.27
CA ALA A 141 -2.49 14.71 4.46
C ALA A 141 -2.15 15.02 5.94
N PHE A 142 -3.07 14.78 6.86
CA PHE A 142 -2.83 14.98 8.30
C PHE A 142 -2.26 13.76 9.01
N PHE A 143 -2.11 12.62 8.34
CA PHE A 143 -1.41 11.44 8.84
C PHE A 143 0.00 11.38 8.25
N LEU A 144 0.86 12.28 8.73
CA LEU A 144 2.27 12.30 8.33
C LEU A 144 2.94 10.97 8.66
N ALA A 145 3.88 10.58 7.83
CA ALA A 145 4.62 9.35 7.96
C ALA A 145 6.12 9.60 8.06
N ASP A 146 6.75 8.82 8.91
CA ASP A 146 8.19 8.61 8.91
C ASP A 146 8.52 7.49 7.93
N VAL A 147 9.68 7.58 7.28
CA VAL A 147 10.15 6.57 6.36
C VAL A 147 11.54 6.13 6.77
N GLU A 148 11.74 4.82 6.86
CA GLU A 148 13.02 4.22 7.22
C GLU A 148 13.53 3.37 6.05
N PHE A 149 14.69 3.73 5.51
CA PHE A 149 15.40 2.91 4.53
C PHE A 149 15.85 1.60 5.18
N VAL A 150 15.50 0.47 4.56
CA VAL A 150 15.88 -0.85 5.06
C VAL A 150 17.06 -1.41 4.27
N SER A 151 16.92 -1.57 2.96
CA SER A 151 18.00 -2.14 2.12
C SER A 151 17.75 -1.89 0.64
N GLU A 152 18.82 -1.86 -0.15
CA GLU A 152 18.74 -2.23 -1.55
C GLU A 152 18.63 -3.76 -1.65
N VAL A 153 18.02 -4.26 -2.71
CA VAL A 153 17.76 -5.69 -2.89
C VAL A 153 17.73 -6.05 -4.37
N ASP A 154 18.16 -7.27 -4.67
CA ASP A 154 17.92 -7.92 -5.96
C ASP A 154 16.87 -9.01 -5.78
N PHE A 155 15.65 -8.75 -6.26
CA PHE A 155 14.56 -9.71 -6.24
C PHE A 155 14.82 -10.85 -7.25
N GLN A 156 14.74 -12.08 -6.78
CA GLN A 156 14.88 -13.28 -7.61
C GLN A 156 13.53 -13.93 -7.82
N THR A 157 13.14 -14.17 -9.07
CA THR A 157 11.91 -14.90 -9.37
C THR A 157 12.06 -16.35 -8.91
N VAL A 158 11.05 -16.84 -8.21
CA VAL A 158 11.01 -18.22 -7.71
C VAL A 158 9.73 -18.88 -8.19
N ILE A 159 9.89 -20.04 -8.84
CA ILE A 159 8.81 -20.92 -9.26
C ILE A 159 8.87 -22.14 -8.34
N VAL A 160 7.82 -22.38 -7.59
CA VAL A 160 7.77 -23.45 -6.58
C VAL A 160 6.46 -24.20 -6.70
N ASP A 161 6.54 -25.54 -6.74
CA ASP A 161 5.38 -26.42 -6.70
C ASP A 161 4.92 -26.74 -5.27
N GLU A 162 5.64 -26.26 -4.27
CA GLU A 162 5.38 -26.49 -2.85
C GLU A 162 4.77 -25.24 -2.18
N TYR A 163 4.37 -25.39 -0.93
CA TYR A 163 3.90 -24.27 -0.12
C TYR A 163 5.01 -23.26 0.18
N VAL A 164 4.71 -21.99 -0.05
CA VAL A 164 5.64 -20.87 0.18
C VAL A 164 5.04 -19.90 1.18
N PRO A 165 5.79 -19.45 2.20
CA PRO A 165 5.33 -18.46 3.16
C PRO A 165 5.42 -17.04 2.56
N ILE A 166 4.35 -16.56 1.94
CA ILE A 166 4.32 -15.20 1.39
C ILE A 166 4.12 -14.19 2.51
N SER A 167 5.02 -13.23 2.60
CA SER A 167 5.03 -12.20 3.65
C SER A 167 4.18 -10.98 3.34
N THR A 168 3.84 -10.76 2.07
CA THR A 168 3.13 -9.56 1.59
C THR A 168 1.65 -9.83 1.35
N VAL A 169 0.93 -8.80 0.96
CA VAL A 169 -0.42 -8.91 0.40
C VAL A 169 -0.41 -9.84 -0.81
N ILE A 170 -1.41 -10.70 -0.94
CA ILE A 170 -1.45 -11.79 -1.92
C ILE A 170 -2.62 -11.58 -2.86
N ASN A 171 -2.37 -11.54 -4.17
CA ASN A 171 -3.45 -11.58 -5.16
C ASN A 171 -4.25 -12.88 -5.01
N SER A 172 -5.59 -12.78 -4.88
CA SER A 172 -6.43 -13.96 -4.63
C SER A 172 -6.41 -14.98 -5.77
N ASP A 173 -6.17 -14.53 -7.00
CA ASP A 173 -6.17 -15.39 -8.19
C ASP A 173 -4.86 -16.19 -8.32
N ALA A 174 -3.81 -15.75 -7.63
CA ALA A 174 -2.55 -16.46 -7.55
C ALA A 174 -2.56 -17.66 -6.58
N VAL A 175 -3.60 -17.80 -5.78
CA VAL A 175 -3.68 -18.85 -4.74
C VAL A 175 -4.36 -20.09 -5.29
N TYR A 176 -3.60 -21.18 -5.45
CA TYR A 176 -4.14 -22.50 -5.76
C TYR A 176 -4.63 -23.23 -4.51
N GLU A 177 -3.78 -23.27 -3.47
CA GLU A 177 -4.13 -23.85 -2.17
C GLU A 177 -3.63 -22.95 -1.04
N LEU A 178 -4.32 -22.96 0.08
CA LEU A 178 -4.05 -22.11 1.23
C LEU A 178 -4.03 -22.96 2.52
N LYS A 179 -2.98 -22.80 3.34
CA LYS A 179 -2.96 -23.34 4.71
C LYS A 179 -3.42 -22.28 5.69
N MET A 180 -4.51 -22.58 6.39
CA MET A 180 -5.10 -21.72 7.43
C MET A 180 -4.68 -22.21 8.82
N ASP A 181 -3.47 -21.84 9.24
CA ASP A 181 -2.95 -22.21 10.57
C ASP A 181 -3.25 -21.08 11.57
N GLU A 182 -4.42 -21.11 12.20
CA GLU A 182 -4.83 -20.15 13.25
C GLU A 182 -4.62 -18.66 12.86
N MET A 183 -4.92 -18.30 11.63
CA MET A 183 -4.78 -16.93 11.12
C MET A 183 -6.11 -16.38 10.61
N VAL A 184 -6.22 -15.05 10.59
CA VAL A 184 -7.37 -14.34 10.06
C VAL A 184 -6.98 -13.67 8.76
N LEU A 185 -7.52 -14.18 7.65
CA LEU A 185 -7.35 -13.58 6.33
C LEU A 185 -8.56 -12.74 5.97
N LEU A 186 -8.29 -11.52 5.54
CA LEU A 186 -9.29 -10.62 5.00
C LEU A 186 -9.13 -10.58 3.48
N LYS A 187 -10.25 -10.66 2.76
CA LYS A 187 -10.28 -10.49 1.32
C LYS A 187 -10.78 -9.08 1.00
N GLU A 188 -9.94 -8.28 0.37
CA GLU A 188 -10.25 -6.89 0.00
C GLU A 188 -10.10 -6.68 -1.50
N LYS A 189 -11.02 -5.90 -2.08
CA LYS A 189 -10.94 -5.49 -3.48
C LYS A 189 -10.32 -4.11 -3.58
N MET A 190 -9.08 -4.04 -4.11
CA MET A 190 -8.29 -2.82 -4.16
C MET A 190 -8.02 -2.38 -5.60
N PRO A 191 -7.89 -1.04 -5.85
CA PRO A 191 -7.55 -0.53 -7.17
C PRO A 191 -6.12 -0.92 -7.54
N GLN A 192 -5.93 -1.45 -8.75
CA GLN A 192 -4.63 -1.86 -9.27
C GLN A 192 -3.85 -0.67 -9.85
N ALA A 193 -4.52 0.16 -10.62
CA ALA A 193 -3.92 1.33 -11.23
C ALA A 193 -4.97 2.40 -11.57
N PHE A 194 -4.47 3.59 -11.92
CA PHE A 194 -5.26 4.65 -12.53
C PHE A 194 -4.82 4.86 -13.99
N GLY A 195 -5.75 5.30 -14.84
CA GLY A 195 -5.44 5.93 -16.11
C GLY A 195 -4.96 7.36 -15.91
N ASP A 196 -4.41 7.98 -16.97
CA ASP A 196 -3.88 9.36 -16.90
C ASP A 196 -4.99 10.40 -16.62
N ASP A 197 -6.23 10.08 -16.93
CA ASP A 197 -7.44 10.86 -16.59
C ASP A 197 -8.01 10.53 -15.20
N ARG A 198 -7.27 9.77 -14.38
CA ARG A 198 -7.68 9.24 -13.07
C ARG A 198 -8.84 8.25 -13.12
N THR A 199 -9.19 7.71 -14.26
CA THR A 199 -10.12 6.57 -14.32
C THR A 199 -9.53 5.39 -13.57
N ILE A 200 -10.36 4.73 -12.75
CA ILE A 200 -9.95 3.57 -12.00
C ILE A 200 -9.91 2.37 -12.94
N LYS A 201 -8.74 1.74 -13.11
CA LYS A 201 -8.61 0.45 -13.78
C LYS A 201 -9.29 -0.64 -12.95
N PRO A 202 -9.61 -1.80 -13.54
CA PRO A 202 -10.26 -2.89 -12.80
C PRO A 202 -9.55 -3.17 -11.48
N ALA A 203 -10.35 -3.26 -10.42
CA ALA A 203 -9.83 -3.57 -9.10
C ALA A 203 -9.69 -5.09 -8.94
N GLU A 204 -8.62 -5.52 -8.33
CA GLU A 204 -8.31 -6.92 -8.05
C GLU A 204 -8.59 -7.27 -6.58
N SER A 205 -8.74 -8.56 -6.32
CA SER A 205 -8.97 -9.08 -4.98
C SER A 205 -7.67 -9.56 -4.35
N TYR A 206 -7.47 -9.20 -3.09
CA TYR A 206 -6.25 -9.53 -2.35
C TYR A 206 -6.57 -10.13 -0.99
N PHE A 207 -5.76 -11.10 -0.57
CA PHE A 207 -5.74 -11.58 0.80
C PHE A 207 -4.73 -10.80 1.63
N ILE A 208 -5.15 -10.41 2.82
CA ILE A 208 -4.35 -9.66 3.80
C ILE A 208 -4.43 -10.43 5.12
N GLU A 209 -3.29 -10.83 5.65
CA GLU A 209 -3.24 -11.43 6.99
C GLU A 209 -3.38 -10.33 8.05
N SER A 210 -4.28 -10.52 9.01
CA SER A 210 -4.69 -9.47 9.96
C SER A 210 -3.59 -8.97 10.88
N GLU A 211 -2.61 -9.81 11.20
CA GLU A 211 -1.48 -9.50 12.09
C GLU A 211 -0.16 -9.25 11.37
N GLY A 212 -0.11 -9.49 10.04
CA GLY A 212 1.10 -9.34 9.23
C GLY A 212 2.00 -10.59 9.22
N ARG A 213 1.46 -11.75 9.60
CA ARG A 213 2.18 -13.04 9.54
C ARG A 213 2.29 -13.53 8.09
N PRO A 214 3.37 -14.23 7.72
CA PRO A 214 3.46 -14.90 6.44
C PRO A 214 2.37 -15.96 6.26
N VAL A 215 1.81 -16.04 5.07
CA VAL A 215 0.75 -16.98 4.73
C VAL A 215 1.31 -18.09 3.84
N ASN A 216 1.17 -19.34 4.26
CA ASN A 216 1.61 -20.50 3.49
C ASN A 216 0.60 -20.80 2.37
N ILE A 217 1.02 -20.56 1.14
CA ILE A 217 0.20 -20.82 -0.04
C ILE A 217 0.95 -21.69 -1.05
N LYS A 218 0.19 -22.44 -1.83
CA LYS A 218 0.64 -23.01 -3.09
C LYS A 218 0.15 -22.11 -4.21
N LEU A 219 1.08 -21.71 -5.09
CA LEU A 219 0.77 -20.79 -6.19
C LEU A 219 0.06 -21.53 -7.35
N SER A 220 -0.84 -20.82 -8.03
CA SER A 220 -1.32 -21.24 -9.34
C SER A 220 -0.19 -21.26 -10.36
N PRO A 221 -0.15 -22.20 -11.32
CA PRO A 221 0.99 -22.41 -12.23
C PRO A 221 1.42 -21.20 -13.06
N GLU A 222 0.49 -20.28 -13.30
CA GLU A 222 0.70 -19.03 -14.06
C GLU A 222 1.29 -17.89 -13.23
N TYR A 223 1.42 -18.08 -11.91
CA TYR A 223 1.94 -17.09 -10.99
C TYR A 223 3.29 -17.51 -10.42
N SER A 224 4.12 -16.53 -10.12
CA SER A 224 5.39 -16.68 -9.43
C SER A 224 5.47 -15.76 -8.22
N CYS A 225 6.31 -16.10 -7.28
CA CYS A 225 6.69 -15.19 -6.22
C CYS A 225 8.15 -14.74 -6.39
N TRP A 226 8.56 -13.82 -5.57
CA TRP A 226 9.89 -13.25 -5.60
C TRP A 226 10.56 -13.44 -4.25
N LEU A 227 11.83 -13.79 -4.29
CA LEU A 227 12.67 -13.89 -3.10
C LEU A 227 13.39 -12.57 -2.91
N ALA A 228 13.27 -12.01 -1.71
CA ALA A 228 14.02 -10.87 -1.22
C ALA A 228 14.99 -11.33 -0.12
N GLU A 229 16.30 -11.21 -0.35
CA GLU A 229 17.33 -11.47 0.66
C GLU A 229 17.99 -10.15 1.05
N TYR A 230 17.89 -9.77 2.33
CA TYR A 230 18.40 -8.49 2.84
C TYR A 230 18.62 -8.57 4.35
N CYS A 231 19.66 -7.91 4.86
CA CYS A 231 19.94 -7.79 6.30
C CYS A 231 19.81 -9.11 7.09
N ASN A 232 20.28 -10.24 6.53
CA ASN A 232 20.13 -11.59 7.07
C ASN A 232 18.68 -12.12 7.12
N ASN A 233 17.73 -11.45 6.50
CA ASN A 233 16.37 -11.92 6.31
C ASN A 233 16.19 -12.53 4.93
N LYS A 234 15.25 -13.47 4.85
CA LYS A 234 14.82 -14.11 3.61
C LYS A 234 13.31 -14.14 3.59
N GLU A 235 12.71 -13.43 2.64
CA GLU A 235 11.25 -13.30 2.54
C GLU A 235 10.78 -13.56 1.13
N TYR A 236 9.66 -14.27 1.02
CA TYR A 236 8.95 -14.42 -0.24
C TYR A 236 7.89 -13.33 -0.34
N VAL A 237 7.91 -12.60 -1.44
CA VAL A 237 7.03 -11.48 -1.69
C VAL A 237 6.24 -11.68 -2.98
N MET A 238 5.04 -11.16 -3.02
CA MET A 238 4.21 -11.09 -4.22
C MET A 238 3.90 -9.63 -4.53
N PHE A 239 4.20 -9.21 -5.75
CA PHE A 239 3.88 -7.86 -6.20
C PHE A 239 2.39 -7.76 -6.57
N MET A 240 1.81 -6.58 -6.26
CA MET A 240 0.43 -6.22 -6.56
C MET A 240 0.30 -5.70 -8.01
#